data_71428b8c419e32e634af0c833b106b9e
#
_entry.id   71428b8c419e32e634af0c833b106b9e
#
_cell.length_a   1.000
_cell.length_b   1.000
_cell.length_c   1.000
_cell.angle_alpha   90.00
_cell.angle_beta   90.00
_cell.angle_gamma   90.00
#
_symmetry.space_group_name_H-M   'P 1'
#
loop_
_entity.id
_entity.type
_entity.pdbx_description
1 polymer ?
#
loop_
_entity_poly.entity_id
_entity_poly.type
_entity_poly.pdbx_seq_one_letter_code
_entity_poly.pdbx_strand_id
1 'polypeptide(L)'
;MEATLEERFAELDVKEKSTEECIREEKQRIRVSVWKTLEEQKNIREYPPCFGRIPNYKGSNYATDKVIKLREFRRANVIKINPSLAQMSLRHEVMKANKILIVPSPALASYDESQQDQNGNFFCYMLDGSEMTNKEKKQAMTKKGSIRLGTHLFDDWSSCKHIDIVVVGSVAVAYPSGRRLGKGLGFAEIEWATLYHLGIVDQSTVVITTVHENQIISDSTLHDGLQASYDLPVDIIVTPRRILNIRPKLPKPSCGILWEKLSEDQMNSISILRKLKPS
;
A
#
# COMPACT_ATOMS: atom_id res chain seq x y z
N MET A 1 -46.82 -31.71 -14.75
CA MET A 1 -45.55 -31.89 -15.46
C MET A 1 -44.48 -31.79 -14.41
N GLU A 2 -43.88 -32.92 -14.06
CA GLU A 2 -42.76 -32.93 -13.14
C GLU A 2 -41.49 -32.46 -13.88
N ALA A 3 -40.78 -31.47 -13.32
CA ALA A 3 -39.53 -31.02 -13.84
C ALA A 3 -38.54 -32.19 -13.96
N THR A 4 -37.86 -32.29 -15.06
CA THR A 4 -36.88 -33.38 -15.30
C THR A 4 -35.72 -33.30 -14.29
N LEU A 5 -35.10 -34.44 -14.00
CA LEU A 5 -33.92 -34.48 -13.13
C LEU A 5 -32.80 -33.52 -13.59
N GLU A 6 -32.65 -33.29 -14.88
CA GLU A 6 -31.71 -32.32 -15.47
C GLU A 6 -32.03 -30.87 -15.12
N GLU A 7 -33.34 -30.48 -15.09
CA GLU A 7 -33.74 -29.14 -14.64
C GLU A 7 -33.50 -28.95 -13.14
N ARG A 8 -33.65 -29.99 -12.31
CA ARG A 8 -33.32 -29.97 -10.88
C ARG A 8 -31.81 -29.90 -10.63
N PHE A 9 -30.98 -30.53 -11.48
CA PHE A 9 -29.53 -30.41 -11.39
C PHE A 9 -29.03 -29.08 -11.93
N ALA A 10 -29.66 -28.45 -12.89
CA ALA A 10 -29.32 -27.11 -13.37
C ALA A 10 -29.61 -26.02 -12.32
N GLU A 11 -30.59 -26.22 -11.44
CA GLU A 11 -30.84 -25.30 -10.29
C GLU A 11 -29.84 -25.49 -9.16
N LEU A 12 -29.09 -26.60 -9.10
CA LEU A 12 -28.08 -26.88 -8.04
C LEU A 12 -26.65 -26.40 -8.38
N ASP A 13 -26.42 -25.89 -9.58
CA ASP A 13 -25.12 -25.36 -9.99
C ASP A 13 -24.94 -23.86 -9.64
N VAL A 14 -25.60 -23.39 -8.58
CA VAL A 14 -25.12 -22.21 -7.84
C VAL A 14 -23.90 -22.69 -7.08
N LYS A 15 -22.71 -22.59 -7.70
CA LYS A 15 -21.44 -22.80 -7.02
C LYS A 15 -21.47 -22.03 -5.73
N GLU A 16 -21.52 -22.72 -4.60
CA GLU A 16 -21.30 -22.07 -3.30
C GLU A 16 -19.94 -21.36 -3.39
N LYS A 17 -19.97 -20.02 -3.34
CA LYS A 17 -18.75 -19.22 -3.34
C LYS A 17 -17.91 -19.63 -2.16
N SER A 18 -16.62 -19.78 -2.39
CA SER A 18 -15.70 -20.04 -1.30
C SER A 18 -15.75 -18.89 -0.29
N THR A 19 -15.45 -19.18 0.97
CA THR A 19 -15.37 -18.14 2.02
C THR A 19 -14.40 -17.01 1.61
N GLU A 20 -13.30 -17.32 0.92
CA GLU A 20 -12.35 -16.33 0.43
C GLU A 20 -12.96 -15.42 -0.65
N GLU A 21 -13.80 -15.96 -1.54
CA GLU A 21 -14.53 -15.17 -2.55
C GLU A 21 -15.52 -14.21 -1.90
N CYS A 22 -16.27 -14.68 -0.91
CA CYS A 22 -17.21 -13.84 -0.16
C CYS A 22 -16.47 -12.68 0.54
N ILE A 23 -15.35 -12.95 1.20
CA ILE A 23 -14.51 -11.93 1.84
C ILE A 23 -13.98 -10.93 0.81
N ARG A 24 -13.51 -11.40 -0.34
CA ARG A 24 -12.99 -10.54 -1.41
C ARG A 24 -14.08 -9.62 -1.95
N GLU A 25 -15.27 -10.13 -2.18
CA GLU A 25 -16.42 -9.35 -2.65
C GLU A 25 -16.85 -8.30 -1.63
N GLU A 26 -16.91 -8.66 -0.35
CA GLU A 26 -17.28 -7.71 0.71
C GLU A 26 -16.23 -6.59 0.84
N LYS A 27 -14.95 -6.93 0.85
CA LYS A 27 -13.86 -5.94 0.78
C LYS A 27 -14.03 -5.02 -0.44
N GLN A 28 -14.48 -5.57 -1.60
CA GLN A 28 -14.68 -4.77 -2.80
C GLN A 28 -15.90 -3.85 -2.69
N ARG A 29 -17.00 -4.29 -2.09
CA ARG A 29 -18.18 -3.45 -1.81
C ARG A 29 -17.80 -2.26 -0.93
N ILE A 30 -17.02 -2.49 0.12
CA ILE A 30 -16.53 -1.42 1.00
C ILE A 30 -15.69 -0.40 0.20
N ARG A 31 -14.77 -0.86 -0.66
CA ARG A 31 -13.97 0.06 -1.51
C ARG A 31 -14.85 0.91 -2.41
N VAL A 32 -15.80 0.29 -3.10
CA VAL A 32 -16.73 0.97 -4.01
C VAL A 32 -17.53 2.04 -3.26
N SER A 33 -18.05 1.73 -2.07
CA SER A 33 -18.79 2.67 -1.23
C SER A 33 -17.94 3.89 -0.86
N VAL A 34 -16.68 3.67 -0.46
CA VAL A 34 -15.77 4.78 -0.10
C VAL A 34 -15.41 5.63 -1.31
N TRP A 35 -15.09 5.03 -2.45
CA TRP A 35 -14.82 5.77 -3.69
C TRP A 35 -16.00 6.62 -4.10
N LYS A 36 -17.22 6.04 -4.10
CA LYS A 36 -18.46 6.74 -4.41
C LYS A 36 -18.67 7.96 -3.49
N THR A 37 -18.53 7.77 -2.18
CA THR A 37 -18.65 8.86 -1.19
C THR A 37 -17.65 9.98 -1.46
N LEU A 38 -16.40 9.66 -1.77
CA LEU A 38 -15.37 10.66 -2.05
C LEU A 38 -15.67 11.47 -3.31
N GLU A 39 -16.20 10.83 -4.36
CA GLU A 39 -16.56 11.51 -5.60
C GLU A 39 -17.81 12.37 -5.43
N GLU A 40 -18.88 11.84 -4.86
CA GLU A 40 -20.13 12.57 -4.60
C GLU A 40 -19.91 13.82 -3.75
N GLN A 41 -19.03 13.73 -2.75
CA GLN A 41 -18.69 14.85 -1.88
C GLN A 41 -17.58 15.75 -2.46
N LYS A 42 -17.12 15.49 -3.67
CA LYS A 42 -16.07 16.26 -4.37
C LYS A 42 -14.79 16.39 -3.55
N ASN A 43 -14.42 15.35 -2.80
CA ASN A 43 -13.23 15.35 -1.94
C ASN A 43 -11.95 14.84 -2.65
N ILE A 44 -12.03 14.61 -3.95
CA ILE A 44 -10.91 14.20 -4.80
C ILE A 44 -10.22 15.44 -5.40
N ARG A 45 -8.90 15.39 -5.53
CA ARG A 45 -8.07 16.46 -6.13
C ARG A 45 -8.04 16.42 -7.65
N GLU A 46 -7.99 15.22 -8.19
CA GLU A 46 -7.89 14.98 -9.62
C GLU A 46 -9.24 14.57 -10.18
N TYR A 47 -9.28 14.60 -11.51
CA TYR A 47 -10.48 14.24 -12.25
C TYR A 47 -10.91 12.80 -11.90
N PRO A 48 -12.20 12.56 -11.68
CA PRO A 48 -12.77 11.21 -11.55
C PRO A 48 -12.53 10.35 -12.81
N PRO A 49 -12.55 9.04 -12.70
CA PRO A 49 -12.93 8.28 -11.52
C PRO A 49 -11.75 7.98 -10.59
N CYS A 50 -11.96 8.01 -9.27
CA CYS A 50 -10.99 7.49 -8.30
C CYS A 50 -11.06 5.98 -8.12
N PHE A 51 -12.02 5.32 -8.73
CA PHE A 51 -12.22 3.87 -8.69
C PHE A 51 -10.95 3.11 -9.12
N GLY A 52 -10.64 2.05 -8.38
CA GLY A 52 -9.45 1.23 -8.61
C GLY A 52 -8.12 1.89 -8.20
N ARG A 53 -8.14 3.08 -7.63
CA ARG A 53 -6.93 3.84 -7.23
C ARG A 53 -6.91 4.14 -5.74
N ILE A 54 -5.74 4.42 -5.22
CA ILE A 54 -5.61 5.12 -3.93
C ILE A 54 -6.06 6.57 -4.15
N PRO A 55 -7.08 7.05 -3.43
CA PRO A 55 -7.65 8.37 -3.65
C PRO A 55 -6.63 9.49 -3.48
N ASN A 56 -6.56 10.41 -4.45
CA ASN A 56 -5.81 11.65 -4.31
C ASN A 56 -6.76 12.73 -3.76
N TYR A 57 -6.89 12.75 -2.46
CA TYR A 57 -7.90 13.56 -1.77
C TYR A 57 -7.45 15.01 -1.55
N LYS A 58 -8.44 15.89 -1.42
CA LYS A 58 -8.22 17.31 -1.06
C LYS A 58 -7.67 17.41 0.36
N GLY A 59 -6.66 18.27 0.55
CA GLY A 59 -6.03 18.47 1.86
C GLY A 59 -4.91 17.48 2.20
N SER A 60 -4.46 16.64 1.25
CA SER A 60 -3.35 15.69 1.48
C SER A 60 -2.06 16.36 1.97
N ASN A 61 -1.82 17.61 1.57
CA ASN A 61 -0.72 18.43 2.11
C ASN A 61 -0.88 18.74 3.60
N TYR A 62 -2.09 19.01 4.10
CA TYR A 62 -2.32 19.23 5.55
C TYR A 62 -2.12 17.94 6.37
N ALA A 63 -2.40 16.77 5.77
CA ALA A 63 -2.05 15.51 6.41
C ALA A 63 -0.52 15.35 6.46
N THR A 64 0.21 15.71 5.40
CA THR A 64 1.67 15.73 5.37
C THR A 64 2.24 16.63 6.49
N ASP A 65 1.72 17.86 6.67
CA ASP A 65 2.14 18.79 7.73
C ASP A 65 1.98 18.23 9.14
N LYS A 66 1.05 17.28 9.32
CA LYS A 66 0.87 16.58 10.58
C LYS A 66 1.86 15.44 10.75
N VAL A 67 2.09 14.65 9.67
CA VAL A 67 3.05 13.53 9.71
C VAL A 67 4.44 14.01 10.07
N ILE A 68 4.93 15.09 9.48
CA ILE A 68 6.29 15.62 9.75
C ILE A 68 6.48 16.10 11.19
N LYS A 69 5.37 16.38 11.90
CA LYS A 69 5.37 16.78 13.33
C LYS A 69 5.32 15.60 14.29
N LEU A 70 5.05 14.38 13.80
CA LEU A 70 5.05 13.17 14.64
C LEU A 70 6.45 12.94 15.24
N ARG A 71 6.47 12.44 16.47
CA ARG A 71 7.71 12.00 17.12
C ARG A 71 8.40 10.91 16.33
N GLU A 72 7.61 9.98 15.81
CA GLU A 72 8.04 8.87 14.95
C GLU A 72 8.77 9.40 13.71
N PHE A 73 8.18 10.36 12.99
CA PHE A 73 8.81 10.97 11.82
C PHE A 73 10.14 11.66 12.16
N ARG A 74 10.18 12.41 13.27
CA ARG A 74 11.40 13.11 13.67
C ARG A 74 12.56 12.17 13.99
N ARG A 75 12.26 11.01 14.59
CA ARG A 75 13.25 10.00 14.97
C ARG A 75 13.65 9.07 13.82
N ALA A 76 12.78 8.89 12.86
CA ALA A 76 13.04 8.01 11.73
C ALA A 76 14.23 8.50 10.87
N ASN A 77 15.05 7.57 10.42
CA ASN A 77 16.10 7.80 9.44
C ASN A 77 15.70 7.27 8.07
N VAL A 78 15.02 6.13 8.04
CA VAL A 78 14.61 5.43 6.81
C VAL A 78 13.09 5.35 6.76
N ILE A 79 12.48 5.90 5.71
CA ILE A 79 11.04 5.96 5.53
C ILE A 79 10.67 5.42 4.16
N LYS A 80 9.85 4.37 4.12
CA LYS A 80 9.29 3.84 2.88
C LYS A 80 7.92 4.46 2.63
N ILE A 81 7.69 4.99 1.43
CA ILE A 81 6.42 5.63 1.04
C ILE A 81 5.95 5.13 -0.32
N ASN A 82 4.69 4.71 -0.41
CA ASN A 82 4.09 4.29 -1.68
C ASN A 82 4.02 5.44 -2.70
N PRO A 83 4.07 5.15 -4.02
CA PRO A 83 4.13 6.16 -5.08
C PRO A 83 2.80 6.87 -5.36
N SER A 84 1.79 6.76 -4.50
CA SER A 84 0.51 7.41 -4.69
C SER A 84 0.62 8.94 -4.71
N LEU A 85 -0.23 9.61 -5.47
CA LEU A 85 -0.24 11.06 -5.61
C LEU A 85 -0.58 11.76 -4.28
N ALA A 86 -1.47 11.19 -3.48
CA ALA A 86 -1.81 11.73 -2.15
C ALA A 86 -0.60 11.83 -1.22
N GLN A 87 0.44 11.02 -1.44
CA GLN A 87 1.64 10.94 -0.60
C GLN A 87 2.86 11.66 -1.22
N MET A 88 2.68 12.31 -2.38
CA MET A 88 3.79 12.98 -3.07
C MET A 88 4.42 14.09 -2.23
N SER A 89 3.62 14.92 -1.56
CA SER A 89 4.11 15.98 -0.67
C SER A 89 4.94 15.38 0.48
N LEU A 90 4.52 14.26 1.04
CA LEU A 90 5.24 13.62 2.13
C LEU A 90 6.59 13.06 1.67
N ARG A 91 6.67 12.45 0.48
CA ARG A 91 7.97 12.02 -0.10
C ARG A 91 8.93 13.20 -0.23
N HIS A 92 8.43 14.36 -0.67
CA HIS A 92 9.23 15.57 -0.77
C HIS A 92 9.75 16.05 0.61
N GLU A 93 8.89 16.03 1.63
CA GLU A 93 9.29 16.44 2.98
C GLU A 93 10.31 15.47 3.61
N VAL A 94 10.24 14.17 3.33
CA VAL A 94 11.27 13.19 3.74
C VAL A 94 12.63 13.57 3.15
N MET A 95 12.67 13.88 1.85
CA MET A 95 13.91 14.29 1.17
C MET A 95 14.44 15.62 1.71
N LYS A 96 13.56 16.60 1.97
CA LYS A 96 13.95 17.87 2.59
C LYS A 96 14.54 17.70 3.99
N ALA A 97 14.02 16.73 4.75
CA ALA A 97 14.51 16.39 6.07
C ALA A 97 15.83 15.60 6.05
N ASN A 98 16.44 15.43 4.88
CA ASN A 98 17.68 14.66 4.67
C ASN A 98 17.62 13.22 5.20
N LYS A 99 16.46 12.59 5.03
CA LYS A 99 16.23 11.20 5.41
C LYS A 99 16.35 10.30 4.19
N ILE A 100 16.54 9.01 4.43
CA ILE A 100 16.51 8.00 3.38
C ILE A 100 15.04 7.72 3.03
N LEU A 101 14.69 7.93 1.76
CA LEU A 101 13.38 7.63 1.21
C LEU A 101 13.46 6.34 0.38
N ILE A 102 12.59 5.38 0.69
CA ILE A 102 12.40 4.18 -0.12
C ILE A 102 11.08 4.29 -0.85
N VAL A 103 11.11 4.21 -2.19
CA VAL A 103 9.92 4.29 -3.03
C VAL A 103 9.82 3.02 -3.88
N PRO A 104 8.70 2.28 -3.80
CA PRO A 104 8.45 1.17 -4.72
C PRO A 104 8.42 1.65 -6.17
N SER A 105 8.90 0.82 -7.08
CA SER A 105 8.83 1.15 -8.50
C SER A 105 7.38 1.41 -8.94
N PRO A 106 7.11 2.51 -9.66
CA PRO A 106 5.78 2.79 -10.19
C PRO A 106 5.34 1.82 -11.31
N ALA A 107 6.21 0.95 -11.81
CA ALA A 107 5.93 0.00 -12.89
C ALA A 107 4.82 -1.02 -12.57
N LEU A 108 4.45 -1.14 -11.30
CA LEU A 108 3.30 -1.93 -10.86
C LEU A 108 1.93 -1.48 -11.40
N ALA A 109 1.80 -0.28 -11.93
CA ALA A 109 0.51 0.27 -12.34
C ALA A 109 0.25 0.16 -13.85
N SER A 110 1.25 -0.17 -14.66
CA SER A 110 1.11 -0.33 -16.10
C SER A 110 2.12 -1.36 -16.59
N TYR A 111 1.61 -2.55 -16.85
CA TYR A 111 2.31 -3.52 -17.69
C TYR A 111 2.30 -2.98 -19.12
N ASP A 112 3.25 -2.13 -19.42
CA ASP A 112 3.56 -1.71 -20.77
C ASP A 112 4.87 -2.40 -21.15
N GLU A 113 4.77 -3.46 -21.95
CA GLU A 113 5.90 -4.26 -22.41
C GLU A 113 6.99 -3.42 -23.13
N SER A 114 6.62 -2.25 -23.64
CA SER A 114 7.54 -1.32 -24.32
C SER A 114 8.44 -0.54 -23.34
N GLN A 115 8.19 -0.59 -22.04
CA GLN A 115 8.94 0.09 -20.98
C GLN A 115 9.59 -0.89 -19.98
N GLN A 116 9.92 -2.10 -20.41
CA GLN A 116 10.79 -2.96 -19.64
C GLN A 116 12.11 -2.22 -19.40
N ASP A 117 12.30 -1.75 -18.19
CA ASP A 117 13.62 -1.56 -17.65
C ASP A 117 14.34 -2.90 -17.87
N GLN A 118 15.40 -2.94 -18.66
CA GLN A 118 16.05 -4.17 -19.15
C GLN A 118 16.46 -5.15 -18.03
N ASN A 119 16.31 -4.74 -16.77
CA ASN A 119 16.57 -5.53 -15.58
C ASN A 119 15.33 -6.11 -14.91
N GLY A 120 14.09 -5.84 -15.40
CA GLY A 120 12.86 -6.45 -14.87
C GLY A 120 12.64 -6.26 -13.37
N ASN A 121 13.24 -5.25 -12.77
CA ASN A 121 13.31 -5.09 -11.33
C ASN A 121 12.15 -4.25 -10.82
N PHE A 122 11.16 -4.94 -10.30
CA PHE A 122 10.20 -4.42 -9.37
C PHE A 122 10.90 -4.17 -8.05
N PHE A 123 11.19 -3.01 -7.66
CA PHE A 123 11.34 -2.64 -6.26
C PHE A 123 12.27 -1.48 -5.97
N CYS A 124 11.74 -0.66 -5.15
CA CYS A 124 12.30 0.22 -4.15
C CYS A 124 13.63 0.86 -4.55
N TYR A 125 13.51 2.05 -5.08
CA TYR A 125 14.66 2.94 -5.15
C TYR A 125 14.89 3.56 -3.80
N MET A 126 16.09 3.40 -3.29
CA MET A 126 16.57 4.10 -2.11
C MET A 126 17.17 5.43 -2.54
N LEU A 127 16.69 6.51 -1.95
CA LEU A 127 17.10 7.89 -2.24
C LEU A 127 17.60 8.51 -0.94
N ASP A 128 18.88 8.83 -0.88
CA ASP A 128 19.45 9.52 0.28
C ASP A 128 19.32 11.04 0.12
N GLY A 129 18.45 11.63 0.93
CA GLY A 129 18.22 13.08 0.91
C GLY A 129 19.42 13.90 1.34
N SER A 130 20.38 13.34 2.10
CA SER A 130 21.57 14.05 2.54
C SER A 130 22.59 14.26 1.42
N GLU A 131 22.58 13.38 0.42
CA GLU A 131 23.52 13.39 -0.71
C GLU A 131 23.01 14.16 -1.93
N MET A 132 21.78 14.70 -1.87
CA MET A 132 21.11 15.34 -3.00
C MET A 132 20.99 16.85 -2.87
N THR A 133 21.17 17.55 -3.98
CA THR A 133 20.84 18.97 -4.12
C THR A 133 19.30 19.17 -4.10
N ASN A 134 18.85 20.39 -3.82
CA ASN A 134 17.41 20.72 -3.84
C ASN A 134 16.75 20.48 -5.21
N LYS A 135 17.49 20.59 -6.29
CA LYS A 135 17.00 20.29 -7.64
C LYS A 135 16.80 18.79 -7.83
N GLU A 136 17.76 17.99 -7.40
CA GLU A 136 17.67 16.52 -7.46
C GLU A 136 16.56 15.98 -6.56
N LYS A 137 16.38 16.51 -5.34
CA LYS A 137 15.26 16.16 -4.46
C LYS A 137 13.89 16.36 -5.13
N LYS A 138 13.71 17.45 -5.88
CA LYS A 138 12.49 17.68 -6.66
C LYS A 138 12.35 16.69 -7.82
N GLN A 139 13.43 16.39 -8.53
CA GLN A 139 13.44 15.43 -9.64
C GLN A 139 13.16 14.01 -9.15
N ALA A 140 13.71 13.62 -8.00
CA ALA A 140 13.51 12.32 -7.37
C ALA A 140 12.03 12.00 -7.05
N MET A 141 11.14 13.00 -7.01
CA MET A 141 9.70 12.80 -6.81
C MET A 141 8.99 12.29 -8.06
N THR A 142 9.62 12.36 -9.22
CA THR A 142 9.07 11.83 -10.48
C THR A 142 9.53 10.39 -10.71
N LYS A 143 8.76 9.60 -11.47
CA LYS A 143 9.13 8.23 -11.87
C LYS A 143 10.55 8.18 -12.48
N LYS A 144 10.80 9.03 -13.49
CA LYS A 144 12.09 9.09 -14.17
C LYS A 144 13.23 9.53 -13.22
N GLY A 145 12.95 10.44 -12.32
CA GLY A 145 13.94 10.95 -11.39
C GLY A 145 14.31 9.95 -10.31
N SER A 146 13.34 9.22 -9.74
CA SER A 146 13.63 8.17 -8.75
C SER A 146 14.43 7.02 -9.36
N ILE A 147 14.13 6.63 -10.61
CA ILE A 147 14.91 5.62 -11.33
C ILE A 147 16.36 6.09 -11.57
N ARG A 148 16.54 7.36 -11.97
CA ARG A 148 17.87 7.89 -12.33
C ARG A 148 18.75 8.17 -11.12
N LEU A 149 18.16 8.61 -10.01
CA LEU A 149 18.87 9.13 -8.84
C LEU A 149 18.92 8.13 -7.68
N GLY A 150 18.09 7.11 -7.71
CA GLY A 150 18.02 6.11 -6.66
C GLY A 150 18.88 4.91 -6.95
N THR A 151 19.31 4.24 -5.90
CA THR A 151 19.93 2.91 -5.92
C THR A 151 18.87 1.83 -5.76
N HIS A 152 19.02 0.72 -6.46
CA HIS A 152 18.14 -0.44 -6.29
C HIS A 152 18.36 -1.07 -4.92
N LEU A 153 17.32 -1.14 -4.11
CA LEU A 153 17.38 -1.74 -2.78
C LEU A 153 17.85 -3.20 -2.81
N PHE A 154 17.51 -3.94 -3.88
CA PHE A 154 17.81 -5.38 -3.96
C PHE A 154 19.13 -5.73 -4.63
N ASP A 155 19.87 -4.77 -5.13
CA ASP A 155 21.24 -5.02 -5.56
C ASP A 155 22.15 -5.12 -4.35
N ASP A 156 21.81 -4.44 -3.25
CA ASP A 156 22.52 -4.52 -1.97
C ASP A 156 21.56 -4.29 -0.78
N TRP A 157 20.61 -5.21 -0.54
CA TRP A 157 19.71 -5.09 0.62
C TRP A 157 20.43 -5.27 1.95
N SER A 158 21.61 -5.90 1.95
CA SER A 158 22.40 -6.09 3.17
C SER A 158 22.95 -4.77 3.73
N SER A 159 23.10 -3.74 2.87
CA SER A 159 23.44 -2.37 3.27
C SER A 159 22.22 -1.57 3.71
N CYS A 160 21.00 -2.06 3.45
CA CYS A 160 19.79 -1.34 3.81
C CYS A 160 19.60 -1.38 5.33
N LYS A 161 19.56 -0.19 5.93
CA LYS A 161 19.19 -0.04 7.33
C LYS A 161 17.71 -0.41 7.51
N HIS A 162 17.37 -0.85 8.71
CA HIS A 162 15.98 -1.07 9.12
C HIS A 162 15.08 0.12 8.75
N ILE A 163 13.88 -0.16 8.23
CA ILE A 163 12.89 0.85 7.89
C ILE A 163 12.11 1.23 9.15
N ASP A 164 12.25 2.48 9.58
CA ASP A 164 11.58 2.99 10.77
C ASP A 164 10.08 3.20 10.56
N ILE A 165 9.70 3.69 9.36
CA ILE A 165 8.33 4.01 9.01
C ILE A 165 7.99 3.49 7.62
N VAL A 166 6.83 2.83 7.52
CA VAL A 166 6.20 2.49 6.25
C VAL A 166 4.91 3.32 6.11
N VAL A 167 4.84 4.16 5.07
CA VAL A 167 3.63 4.92 4.75
C VAL A 167 2.89 4.23 3.61
N VAL A 168 1.68 3.76 3.89
CA VAL A 168 0.85 3.03 2.93
C VAL A 168 -0.33 3.86 2.44
N GLY A 169 -0.70 3.69 1.17
CA GLY A 169 -1.95 4.22 0.64
C GLY A 169 -3.14 3.35 1.06
N SER A 170 -4.27 3.97 1.37
CA SER A 170 -5.51 3.29 1.72
C SER A 170 -6.66 3.78 0.89
N VAL A 171 -7.58 2.90 0.56
CA VAL A 171 -8.93 3.25 0.09
C VAL A 171 -9.82 3.45 1.30
N ALA A 172 -9.76 2.55 2.27
CA ALA A 172 -10.48 2.66 3.52
C ALA A 172 -9.59 2.21 4.69
N VAL A 173 -9.84 2.75 5.87
CA VAL A 173 -9.20 2.36 7.12
C VAL A 173 -10.21 2.39 8.26
N ALA A 174 -10.26 1.32 9.04
CA ALA A 174 -11.16 1.21 10.17
C ALA A 174 -10.55 1.85 11.43
N TYR A 175 -11.39 2.50 12.20
CA TYR A 175 -11.03 3.03 13.52
C TYR A 175 -12.02 2.49 14.57
N PRO A 176 -11.53 2.02 15.73
CA PRO A 176 -10.18 2.19 16.30
C PRO A 176 -9.15 1.10 15.95
N SER A 177 -9.47 0.03 15.19
CA SER A 177 -8.60 -1.14 15.00
C SER A 177 -7.36 -0.88 14.12
N GLY A 178 -7.43 0.04 13.17
CA GLY A 178 -6.37 0.23 12.17
C GLY A 178 -6.38 -0.78 11.03
N ARG A 179 -7.43 -1.63 10.89
CA ARG A 179 -7.61 -2.49 9.71
C ARG A 179 -7.69 -1.63 8.46
N ARG A 180 -7.09 -2.10 7.38
CA ARG A 180 -6.89 -1.29 6.18
C ARG A 180 -7.31 -2.03 4.91
N LEU A 181 -7.93 -1.30 3.99
CA LEU A 181 -8.13 -1.74 2.62
C LEU A 181 -7.28 -0.90 1.66
N GLY A 182 -6.36 -1.55 0.97
CA GLY A 182 -5.71 -1.01 -0.23
C GLY A 182 -6.65 -1.08 -1.43
N LYS A 183 -6.13 -0.87 -2.65
CA LYS A 183 -6.92 -0.91 -3.89
C LYS A 183 -7.31 -2.32 -4.36
N GLY A 184 -6.92 -3.37 -3.65
CA GLY A 184 -7.32 -4.76 -3.91
C GLY A 184 -6.35 -5.60 -4.72
N LEU A 185 -5.15 -5.10 -5.02
CA LEU A 185 -4.13 -5.80 -5.81
C LEU A 185 -3.04 -6.49 -4.97
N GLY A 186 -3.11 -6.41 -3.63
CA GLY A 186 -2.15 -7.06 -2.72
C GLY A 186 -0.73 -6.47 -2.68
N PHE A 187 -0.44 -5.41 -3.43
CA PHE A 187 0.93 -4.93 -3.56
C PHE A 187 1.57 -4.44 -2.25
N ALA A 188 0.81 -3.76 -1.38
CA ALA A 188 1.37 -3.29 -0.12
C ALA A 188 1.68 -4.46 0.83
N GLU A 189 0.89 -5.51 0.76
CA GLU A 189 1.05 -6.74 1.50
C GLU A 189 2.26 -7.55 0.99
N ILE A 190 2.43 -7.64 -0.33
CA ILE A 190 3.61 -8.28 -0.96
C ILE A 190 4.88 -7.48 -0.65
N GLU A 191 4.82 -6.14 -0.73
CA GLU A 191 5.93 -5.26 -0.35
C GLU A 191 6.34 -5.49 1.10
N TRP A 192 5.38 -5.52 2.02
CA TRP A 192 5.64 -5.80 3.43
C TRP A 192 6.25 -7.19 3.63
N ALA A 193 5.62 -8.22 3.05
CA ALA A 193 6.08 -9.61 3.17
C ALA A 193 7.51 -9.79 2.66
N THR A 194 7.86 -9.13 1.54
CA THR A 194 9.21 -9.16 0.98
C THR A 194 10.22 -8.46 1.90
N LEU A 195 9.89 -7.26 2.40
CA LEU A 195 10.77 -6.52 3.30
C LEU A 195 10.93 -7.25 4.65
N TYR A 196 9.87 -7.91 5.13
CA TYR A 196 9.91 -8.73 6.33
C TYR A 196 10.80 -9.97 6.15
N HIS A 197 10.65 -10.66 5.02
CA HIS A 197 11.48 -11.81 4.66
C HIS A 197 12.98 -11.46 4.61
N LEU A 198 13.30 -10.24 4.19
CA LEU A 198 14.68 -9.72 4.13
C LEU A 198 15.17 -9.13 5.47
N GLY A 199 14.35 -9.12 6.52
CA GLY A 199 14.70 -8.57 7.83
C GLY A 199 14.80 -7.03 7.87
N ILE A 200 14.24 -6.34 6.87
CA ILE A 200 14.32 -4.88 6.73
C ILE A 200 13.16 -4.16 7.48
N VAL A 201 12.05 -4.86 7.73
CA VAL A 201 10.93 -4.42 8.58
C VAL A 201 10.58 -5.49 9.59
N ASP A 202 10.00 -5.07 10.71
CA ASP A 202 9.51 -5.96 11.78
C ASP A 202 8.33 -5.34 12.54
N GLN A 203 7.98 -5.91 13.70
CA GLN A 203 6.89 -5.41 14.54
C GLN A 203 7.13 -3.99 15.08
N SER A 204 8.38 -3.52 15.15
CA SER A 204 8.74 -2.17 15.63
C SER A 204 8.58 -1.11 14.54
N THR A 205 8.59 -1.49 13.25
CA THR A 205 8.36 -0.59 12.13
C THR A 205 6.98 0.06 12.24
N VAL A 206 6.92 1.39 12.24
CA VAL A 206 5.64 2.11 12.37
C VAL A 206 4.93 2.18 11.02
N VAL A 207 3.68 1.73 10.96
CA VAL A 207 2.86 1.81 9.74
C VAL A 207 1.90 2.99 9.84
N ILE A 208 2.01 3.94 8.91
CA ILE A 208 1.20 5.15 8.84
C ILE A 208 0.36 5.14 7.56
N THR A 209 -0.88 5.59 7.63
CA THR A 209 -1.66 5.93 6.44
C THR A 209 -2.11 7.38 6.48
N THR A 210 -2.08 8.04 5.31
CA THR A 210 -2.65 9.38 5.14
C THR A 210 -3.91 9.30 4.30
N VAL A 211 -5.04 9.77 4.82
CA VAL A 211 -6.37 9.60 4.23
C VAL A 211 -7.24 10.84 4.43
N HIS A 212 -8.31 10.97 3.64
CA HIS A 212 -9.41 11.89 3.92
C HIS A 212 -10.30 11.33 5.04
N GLU A 213 -11.01 12.20 5.76
CA GLU A 213 -11.96 11.78 6.82
C GLU A 213 -12.96 10.72 6.34
N ASN A 214 -13.44 10.84 5.10
CA ASN A 214 -14.41 9.91 4.49
C ASN A 214 -13.84 8.53 4.12
N GLN A 215 -12.56 8.33 4.29
CA GLN A 215 -11.91 7.03 4.14
C GLN A 215 -11.83 6.28 5.49
N ILE A 216 -12.20 6.96 6.58
CA ILE A 216 -12.27 6.33 7.90
C ILE A 216 -13.65 5.71 8.05
N ILE A 217 -13.68 4.41 8.31
CA ILE A 217 -14.88 3.61 8.49
C ILE A 217 -14.90 2.97 9.88
N SER A 218 -16.07 2.43 10.28
CA SER A 218 -16.17 1.75 11.57
C SER A 218 -15.57 0.33 11.52
N ASP A 219 -15.19 -0.18 12.68
CA ASP A 219 -14.77 -1.58 12.84
C ASP A 219 -15.91 -2.57 12.55
N SER A 220 -17.18 -2.14 12.66
CA SER A 220 -18.31 -2.97 12.26
C SER A 220 -18.43 -3.13 10.76
N THR A 221 -17.94 -2.16 9.98
CA THR A 221 -17.90 -2.23 8.50
C THR A 221 -16.71 -3.07 8.02
N LEU A 222 -15.54 -2.90 8.62
CA LEU A 222 -14.35 -3.70 8.30
C LEU A 222 -13.98 -4.53 9.55
N HIS A 223 -14.81 -5.53 9.85
CA HIS A 223 -14.66 -6.38 11.02
C HIS A 223 -13.51 -7.40 10.85
N ASP A 224 -13.13 -8.07 11.92
CA ASP A 224 -12.04 -9.06 11.97
C ASP A 224 -12.24 -10.26 11.04
N GLY A 225 -13.46 -10.71 10.82
CA GLY A 225 -13.76 -11.76 9.85
C GLY A 225 -13.38 -11.43 8.40
N LEU A 226 -13.13 -10.15 8.10
CA LEU A 226 -12.62 -9.71 6.79
C LEU A 226 -11.08 -9.56 6.78
N GLN A 227 -10.40 -9.75 7.92
CA GLN A 227 -8.95 -9.59 8.04
C GLN A 227 -8.25 -10.92 7.73
N ALA A 228 -7.35 -10.92 6.76
CA ALA A 228 -6.44 -12.04 6.52
C ALA A 228 -5.13 -11.85 7.31
N SER A 229 -4.40 -12.94 7.57
CA SER A 229 -3.13 -12.91 8.30
C SER A 229 -2.04 -12.08 7.61
N TYR A 230 -2.17 -11.85 6.31
CA TYR A 230 -1.26 -11.06 5.48
C TYR A 230 -1.72 -9.61 5.27
N ASP A 231 -2.93 -9.23 5.69
CA ASP A 231 -3.40 -7.85 5.58
C ASP A 231 -2.61 -6.94 6.52
N LEU A 232 -1.99 -5.89 5.99
CA LEU A 232 -1.16 -4.98 6.76
C LEU A 232 -2.02 -3.92 7.46
N PRO A 233 -2.15 -3.94 8.81
CA PRO A 233 -2.82 -2.90 9.56
C PRO A 233 -1.95 -1.65 9.69
N VAL A 234 -2.55 -0.55 10.16
CA VAL A 234 -1.82 0.70 10.43
C VAL A 234 -1.75 1.00 11.92
N ASP A 235 -0.68 1.66 12.33
CA ASP A 235 -0.47 2.14 13.70
C ASP A 235 -1.02 3.56 13.91
N ILE A 236 -0.98 4.38 12.84
CA ILE A 236 -1.36 5.79 12.89
C ILE A 236 -2.15 6.15 11.63
N ILE A 237 -3.31 6.76 11.81
CA ILE A 237 -4.11 7.35 10.75
C ILE A 237 -3.95 8.86 10.82
N VAL A 238 -3.55 9.49 9.71
CA VAL A 238 -3.39 10.94 9.62
C VAL A 238 -4.31 11.50 8.56
N THR A 239 -5.12 12.47 8.95
CA THR A 239 -6.05 13.16 8.06
C THR A 239 -5.69 14.66 7.98
N PRO A 240 -6.30 15.41 7.06
CA PRO A 240 -6.17 16.88 7.08
C PRO A 240 -6.55 17.51 8.41
N ARG A 241 -7.45 16.89 9.18
CA ARG A 241 -8.00 17.46 10.43
C ARG A 241 -7.31 16.95 11.69
N ARG A 242 -6.97 15.65 11.76
CA ARG A 242 -6.55 15.00 13.01
C ARG A 242 -5.55 13.87 12.80
N ILE A 243 -4.92 13.44 13.90
CA ILE A 243 -4.08 12.27 14.02
C ILE A 243 -4.82 11.28 14.95
N LEU A 244 -4.94 10.04 14.53
CA LEU A 244 -5.53 8.96 15.29
C LEU A 244 -4.48 7.87 15.52
N ASN A 245 -4.09 7.68 16.77
CA ASN A 245 -3.21 6.61 17.18
C ASN A 245 -4.04 5.35 17.46
N ILE A 246 -3.66 4.25 16.87
CA ILE A 246 -4.34 2.97 17.08
C ILE A 246 -3.87 2.34 18.38
N ARG A 247 -4.82 2.01 19.25
CA ARG A 247 -4.55 1.34 20.52
C ARG A 247 -5.74 0.46 20.94
N PRO A 248 -5.53 -0.86 21.23
CA PRO A 248 -4.27 -1.58 21.01
C PRO A 248 -3.92 -1.70 19.52
N LYS A 249 -2.65 -1.87 19.22
CA LYS A 249 -2.19 -2.12 17.84
C LYS A 249 -2.45 -3.57 17.47
N LEU A 250 -2.89 -3.80 16.24
CA LEU A 250 -2.90 -5.13 15.65
C LEU A 250 -1.46 -5.58 15.32
N PRO A 251 -1.16 -6.88 15.45
CA PRO A 251 0.12 -7.40 15.00
C PRO A 251 0.26 -7.24 13.49
N LYS A 252 1.45 -6.89 13.05
CA LYS A 252 1.77 -6.83 11.63
C LYS A 252 2.05 -8.24 11.09
N PRO A 253 1.79 -8.50 9.79
CA PRO A 253 2.09 -9.78 9.20
C PRO A 253 3.55 -10.21 9.43
N SER A 254 3.74 -11.43 9.92
CA SER A 254 5.05 -12.04 10.21
C SER A 254 5.25 -13.37 9.49
N CYS A 255 4.31 -13.74 8.61
CA CYS A 255 4.36 -14.97 7.83
C CYS A 255 5.36 -14.94 6.67
N GLY A 256 5.97 -13.77 6.37
CA GLY A 256 6.78 -13.61 5.17
C GLY A 256 5.95 -13.72 3.89
N ILE A 257 6.57 -14.25 2.83
CA ILE A 257 5.94 -14.38 1.51
C ILE A 257 5.12 -15.68 1.48
N LEU A 258 3.81 -15.56 1.31
CA LEU A 258 2.89 -16.69 1.12
C LEU A 258 2.83 -17.06 -0.37
N TRP A 259 3.74 -17.92 -0.79
CA TRP A 259 3.95 -18.29 -2.19
C TRP A 259 2.70 -18.85 -2.87
N GLU A 260 1.89 -19.60 -2.12
CA GLU A 260 0.65 -20.23 -2.58
C GLU A 260 -0.50 -19.21 -2.80
N LYS A 261 -0.35 -17.99 -2.29
CA LYS A 261 -1.33 -16.90 -2.46
C LYS A 261 -1.00 -15.96 -3.61
N LEU A 262 0.17 -16.11 -4.22
CA LEU A 262 0.62 -15.27 -5.33
C LEU A 262 0.03 -15.77 -6.64
N SER A 263 -0.56 -14.87 -7.43
CA SER A 263 -0.95 -15.17 -8.80
C SER A 263 0.27 -15.30 -9.71
N GLU A 264 0.11 -16.01 -10.84
CA GLU A 264 1.16 -16.08 -11.87
C GLU A 264 1.55 -14.68 -12.38
N ASP A 265 0.58 -13.78 -12.56
CA ASP A 265 0.83 -12.38 -12.96
C ASP A 265 1.69 -11.64 -11.92
N GLN A 266 1.44 -11.83 -10.63
CA GLN A 266 2.25 -11.25 -9.56
C GLN A 266 3.66 -11.84 -9.57
N MET A 267 3.81 -13.15 -9.72
CA MET A 267 5.11 -13.81 -9.82
C MET A 267 5.90 -13.37 -11.05
N ASN A 268 5.24 -13.15 -12.17
CA ASN A 268 5.88 -12.73 -13.42
C ASN A 268 6.24 -11.25 -13.42
N SER A 269 5.39 -10.40 -12.85
CA SER A 269 5.58 -8.94 -12.81
C SER A 269 6.55 -8.46 -11.72
N ILE A 270 6.78 -9.29 -10.67
CA ILE A 270 7.61 -8.93 -9.52
C ILE A 270 8.89 -9.76 -9.51
N SER A 271 9.93 -9.27 -10.17
CA SER A 271 11.17 -10.01 -10.42
C SER A 271 11.87 -10.51 -9.14
N ILE A 272 11.80 -9.75 -8.04
CA ILE A 272 12.40 -10.15 -6.77
C ILE A 272 11.77 -11.43 -6.20
N LEU A 273 10.47 -11.65 -6.41
CA LEU A 273 9.80 -12.86 -5.95
C LEU A 273 10.42 -14.11 -6.59
N ARG A 274 10.80 -14.02 -7.86
CA ARG A 274 11.48 -15.12 -8.56
C ARG A 274 12.87 -15.42 -7.98
N LYS A 275 13.58 -14.36 -7.52
CA LYS A 275 14.90 -14.53 -6.89
C LYS A 275 14.80 -15.10 -5.48
N LEU A 276 13.73 -14.80 -4.75
CA LEU A 276 13.51 -15.24 -3.38
C LEU A 276 12.75 -16.57 -3.26
N LYS A 277 12.16 -17.07 -4.36
CA LYS A 277 11.40 -18.32 -4.35
C LYS A 277 12.32 -19.47 -3.95
N PRO A 278 11.96 -20.25 -2.91
CA PRO A 278 12.68 -21.48 -2.60
C PRO A 278 12.69 -22.42 -3.81
N SER A 279 13.81 -23.07 -4.06
CA SER A 279 13.96 -24.13 -5.07
C SER A 279 13.17 -25.39 -4.70
#